data_f03e2760ce90e0c6ab98251fb185b158
#
_entry.id   f03e2760ce90e0c6ab98251fb185b158
#
_cell.length_a   1.000
_cell.length_b   1.000
_cell.length_c   1.000
_cell.angle_alpha   90.00
_cell.angle_beta   90.00
_cell.angle_gamma   90.00
#
_symmetry.space_group_name_H-M   'P 1'
#
loop_
_entity.id
_entity.type
_entity.pdbx_description
1 polymer ?
#
loop_
_entity_poly.entity_id
_entity_poly.type
_entity_poly.pdbx_seq_one_letter_code
_entity_poly.pdbx_strand_id
1 'polypeptide(L)'
;MLRRLAARLGQRYSESNVVLSATHTHAGPGGHGHDVLYNLTTLGHQKKTYEAIVSGIVAAVVTADADRAPGTVKIATGELKGANVNRSAAAFRRNPAAERARFPGEVDTRMTVLRFERAGRPVGMLSWFPTHATSMTPKNTLISADNKGYASYRVEHDAFGVDAAARGRFVAAFAQTNAGDMSPT
;
A
#
# COMPACT_ATOMS: atom_id res chain seq x y z
N MET A 1 -16.52 -3.56 -5.77
CA MET A 1 -15.43 -4.43 -6.23
C MET A 1 -15.85 -5.90 -6.19
N LEU A 2 -16.17 -6.51 -5.03
CA LEU A 2 -16.47 -7.95 -4.90
C LEU A 2 -17.58 -8.45 -5.83
N ARG A 3 -18.69 -7.70 -5.99
CA ARG A 3 -19.72 -8.05 -6.97
C ARG A 3 -19.18 -8.18 -8.41
N ARG A 4 -18.22 -7.33 -8.81
CA ARG A 4 -17.60 -7.39 -10.14
C ARG A 4 -16.64 -8.57 -10.27
N LEU A 5 -15.95 -8.95 -9.18
CA LEU A 5 -15.14 -10.17 -9.14
C LEU A 5 -16.02 -11.41 -9.23
N ALA A 6 -17.12 -11.45 -8.47
CA ALA A 6 -18.07 -12.56 -8.52
C ALA A 6 -18.67 -12.78 -9.92
N ALA A 7 -18.94 -11.70 -10.65
CA ALA A 7 -19.43 -11.78 -12.04
C ALA A 7 -18.39 -12.37 -13.01
N ARG A 8 -17.09 -12.30 -12.71
CA ARG A 8 -16.00 -12.80 -13.58
C ARG A 8 -15.39 -14.11 -13.13
N LEU A 9 -15.33 -14.35 -11.82
CA LEU A 9 -14.58 -15.44 -11.21
C LEU A 9 -15.46 -16.32 -10.28
N GLY A 10 -16.79 -16.12 -10.31
CA GLY A 10 -17.71 -16.81 -9.42
C GLY A 10 -17.46 -16.44 -7.94
N GLN A 11 -17.83 -17.32 -7.04
CA GLN A 11 -17.75 -17.10 -5.57
C GLN A 11 -16.34 -17.35 -4.98
N ARG A 12 -15.30 -17.35 -5.82
CA ARG A 12 -13.93 -17.62 -5.38
C ARG A 12 -13.38 -16.56 -4.42
N TYR A 13 -13.81 -15.32 -4.60
CA TYR A 13 -13.36 -14.16 -3.82
C TYR A 13 -14.51 -13.53 -3.04
N SER A 14 -14.28 -13.34 -1.74
CA SER A 14 -15.26 -12.80 -0.79
C SER A 14 -14.56 -11.91 0.23
N GLU A 15 -15.31 -11.35 1.16
CA GLU A 15 -14.79 -10.55 2.26
C GLU A 15 -13.85 -11.34 3.20
N SER A 16 -13.97 -12.66 3.23
CA SER A 16 -13.14 -13.52 4.07
C SER A 16 -11.74 -13.79 3.52
N ASN A 17 -11.50 -13.55 2.22
CA ASN A 17 -10.23 -13.88 1.57
C ASN A 17 -9.69 -12.75 0.66
N VAL A 18 -10.25 -11.55 0.72
CA VAL A 18 -9.76 -10.37 0.02
C VAL A 18 -9.40 -9.29 1.02
N VAL A 19 -8.13 -8.89 1.00
CA VAL A 19 -7.62 -7.75 1.77
C VAL A 19 -7.19 -6.65 0.80
N LEU A 20 -7.65 -5.42 1.04
CA LEU A 20 -7.23 -4.24 0.31
C LEU A 20 -6.36 -3.39 1.24
N SER A 21 -5.14 -3.13 0.80
CA SER A 21 -4.23 -2.19 1.46
C SER A 21 -3.87 -1.08 0.48
N ALA A 22 -3.76 0.14 0.99
CA ALA A 22 -3.40 1.30 0.20
C ALA A 22 -1.94 1.71 0.44
N THR A 23 -1.36 2.43 -0.51
CA THR A 23 -0.10 3.15 -0.34
C THR A 23 -0.27 4.38 0.54
N HIS A 24 -1.49 4.88 0.66
CA HIS A 24 -1.83 6.15 1.30
C HIS A 24 -1.16 7.35 0.62
N THR A 25 -0.97 7.30 -0.69
CA THR A 25 -0.42 8.45 -1.42
C THR A 25 -1.32 9.67 -1.30
N HIS A 26 -0.70 10.84 -1.12
CA HIS A 26 -1.37 12.14 -1.17
C HIS A 26 -1.25 12.81 -2.55
N ALA A 27 -0.62 12.13 -3.50
CA ALA A 27 -0.44 12.59 -4.88
C ALA A 27 -1.32 11.79 -5.86
N GLY A 28 -2.52 11.41 -5.44
CA GLY A 28 -3.50 10.69 -6.25
C GLY A 28 -4.76 11.51 -6.51
N PRO A 29 -5.60 11.09 -7.46
CA PRO A 29 -6.88 11.75 -7.72
C PRO A 29 -7.84 11.50 -6.56
N GLY A 30 -8.55 12.56 -6.14
CA GLY A 30 -9.59 12.50 -5.11
C GLY A 30 -10.99 12.22 -5.67
N GLY A 31 -12.01 12.41 -4.81
CA GLY A 31 -13.43 12.33 -5.22
C GLY A 31 -13.98 10.90 -5.31
N HIS A 32 -13.30 9.92 -4.80
CA HIS A 32 -13.74 8.51 -4.83
C HIS A 32 -14.39 8.02 -3.53
N GLY A 33 -14.43 8.86 -2.49
CA GLY A 33 -15.12 8.56 -1.23
C GLY A 33 -16.64 8.68 -1.37
N HIS A 34 -17.38 8.11 -0.41
CA HIS A 34 -18.84 8.23 -0.37
C HIS A 34 -19.32 9.42 0.47
N ASP A 35 -18.54 9.82 1.48
CA ASP A 35 -18.92 10.89 2.39
C ASP A 35 -18.67 12.27 1.78
N VAL A 36 -19.65 13.17 1.94
CA VAL A 36 -19.61 14.52 1.37
C VAL A 36 -18.38 15.30 1.85
N LEU A 37 -18.02 15.19 3.14
CA LEU A 37 -16.91 15.93 3.72
C LEU A 37 -15.58 15.64 3.01
N TYR A 38 -15.30 14.38 2.68
CA TYR A 38 -14.08 14.00 1.97
C TYR A 38 -14.06 14.42 0.51
N ASN A 39 -15.19 14.79 -0.05
CA ASN A 39 -15.31 15.18 -1.45
C ASN A 39 -15.46 16.70 -1.65
N LEU A 40 -15.41 17.51 -0.59
CA LEU A 40 -15.57 18.97 -0.70
C LEU A 40 -14.52 19.59 -1.64
N THR A 41 -13.25 19.23 -1.46
CA THR A 41 -12.13 19.79 -2.24
C THR A 41 -12.10 19.30 -3.68
N THR A 42 -12.83 18.24 -4.01
CA THR A 42 -12.94 17.66 -5.35
C THR A 42 -14.26 18.01 -6.03
N LEU A 43 -15.02 18.94 -5.45
CA LEU A 43 -16.34 19.37 -5.95
C LEU A 43 -17.35 18.21 -6.09
N GLY A 44 -17.31 17.30 -5.13
CA GLY A 44 -18.21 16.16 -5.05
C GLY A 44 -17.58 14.84 -5.51
N HIS A 45 -18.42 13.82 -5.61
CA HIS A 45 -18.00 12.47 -6.01
C HIS A 45 -17.65 12.42 -7.51
N GLN A 46 -16.43 11.98 -7.80
CA GLN A 46 -15.89 11.85 -9.15
C GLN A 46 -16.05 10.40 -9.67
N LYS A 47 -17.19 10.14 -10.32
CA LYS A 47 -17.53 8.80 -10.81
C LYS A 47 -16.44 8.18 -11.70
N LYS A 48 -15.79 8.97 -12.57
CA LYS A 48 -14.72 8.48 -13.44
C LYS A 48 -13.52 7.99 -12.65
N THR A 49 -13.11 8.72 -11.60
CA THR A 49 -12.02 8.32 -10.69
C THR A 49 -12.36 7.03 -9.96
N TYR A 50 -13.56 6.98 -9.36
CA TYR A 50 -14.05 5.78 -8.67
C TYR A 50 -14.06 4.55 -9.59
N GLU A 51 -14.62 4.69 -10.80
CA GLU A 51 -14.71 3.61 -11.78
C GLU A 51 -13.33 3.14 -12.26
N ALA A 52 -12.38 4.05 -12.47
CA ALA A 52 -11.01 3.71 -12.84
C ALA A 52 -10.32 2.89 -11.76
N ILE A 53 -10.43 3.30 -10.48
CA ILE A 53 -9.85 2.59 -9.34
C ILE A 53 -10.47 1.19 -9.22
N VAL A 54 -11.79 1.08 -9.19
CA VAL A 54 -12.47 -0.21 -9.00
C VAL A 54 -12.19 -1.16 -10.17
N SER A 55 -12.23 -0.64 -11.40
CA SER A 55 -11.96 -1.45 -12.59
C SER A 55 -10.50 -1.92 -12.65
N GLY A 56 -9.56 -1.05 -12.27
CA GLY A 56 -8.14 -1.40 -12.18
C GLY A 56 -7.88 -2.51 -11.17
N ILE A 57 -8.47 -2.42 -9.97
CA ILE A 57 -8.35 -3.47 -8.95
C ILE A 57 -8.95 -4.79 -9.45
N VAL A 58 -10.14 -4.76 -10.05
CA VAL A 58 -10.79 -5.96 -10.60
C VAL A 58 -9.93 -6.58 -11.69
N ALA A 59 -9.40 -5.78 -12.61
CA ALA A 59 -8.51 -6.26 -13.67
C ALA A 59 -7.25 -6.91 -13.10
N ALA A 60 -6.62 -6.30 -12.10
CA ALA A 60 -5.44 -6.85 -11.44
C ALA A 60 -5.72 -8.22 -10.80
N VAL A 61 -6.83 -8.35 -10.07
CA VAL A 61 -7.23 -9.63 -9.46
C VAL A 61 -7.52 -10.69 -10.51
N VAL A 62 -8.24 -10.35 -11.59
CA VAL A 62 -8.55 -11.29 -12.68
C VAL A 62 -7.26 -11.79 -13.37
N THR A 63 -6.32 -10.86 -13.60
CA THR A 63 -5.01 -11.22 -14.20
C THR A 63 -4.20 -12.13 -13.27
N ALA A 64 -4.16 -11.82 -11.98
CA ALA A 64 -3.46 -12.64 -10.99
C ALA A 64 -4.13 -14.02 -10.81
N ASP A 65 -5.47 -14.08 -10.85
CA ASP A 65 -6.20 -15.34 -10.79
C ASP A 65 -5.89 -16.27 -11.96
N ALA A 66 -5.79 -15.71 -13.16
CA ALA A 66 -5.44 -16.46 -14.36
C ALA A 66 -3.99 -16.99 -14.34
N ASP A 67 -3.11 -16.35 -13.60
CA ASP A 67 -1.69 -16.73 -13.43
C ASP A 67 -1.42 -17.53 -12.15
N ARG A 68 -2.44 -18.08 -11.49
CA ARG A 68 -2.24 -18.88 -10.27
C ARG A 68 -1.48 -20.16 -10.56
N ALA A 69 -0.52 -20.46 -9.69
CA ALA A 69 0.23 -21.71 -9.71
C ALA A 69 0.59 -22.12 -8.27
N PRO A 70 0.91 -23.39 -8.01
CA PRO A 70 1.46 -23.82 -6.74
C PRO A 70 2.70 -23.00 -6.38
N GLY A 71 2.78 -22.59 -5.13
CA GLY A 71 3.88 -21.75 -4.65
C GLY A 71 3.99 -21.75 -3.13
N THR A 72 4.97 -21.05 -2.62
CA THR A 72 5.22 -20.88 -1.20
C THR A 72 5.07 -19.40 -0.84
N VAL A 73 4.42 -19.14 0.29
CA VAL A 73 4.36 -17.81 0.91
C VAL A 73 5.22 -17.83 2.16
N LYS A 74 6.20 -16.93 2.22
CA LYS A 74 7.05 -16.71 3.38
C LYS A 74 6.69 -15.38 4.03
N ILE A 75 6.71 -15.34 5.35
CA ILE A 75 6.51 -14.11 6.12
C ILE A 75 7.77 -13.82 6.94
N ALA A 76 8.13 -12.55 6.98
CA ALA A 76 9.18 -12.04 7.86
C ALA A 76 8.74 -10.72 8.48
N THR A 77 9.18 -10.48 9.71
CA THR A 77 9.05 -9.18 10.39
C THR A 77 10.42 -8.74 10.85
N GLY A 78 10.65 -7.43 10.80
CA GLY A 78 11.89 -6.83 11.24
C GLY A 78 11.67 -5.37 11.60
N GLU A 79 12.74 -4.69 11.97
CA GLU A 79 12.74 -3.26 12.26
C GLU A 79 13.47 -2.49 11.16
N LEU A 80 12.85 -1.45 10.65
CA LEU A 80 13.44 -0.47 9.75
C LEU A 80 13.53 0.87 10.47
N LYS A 81 14.72 1.21 10.94
CA LYS A 81 15.01 2.46 11.69
C LYS A 81 15.40 3.58 10.73
N GLY A 82 15.04 4.82 11.08
CA GLY A 82 15.44 6.00 10.33
C GLY A 82 14.67 6.23 9.02
N ALA A 83 13.61 5.48 8.76
CA ALA A 83 12.78 5.64 7.56
C ALA A 83 11.46 6.39 7.81
N ASN A 84 11.19 6.73 9.06
CA ASN A 84 10.01 7.52 9.45
C ASN A 84 10.31 8.32 10.72
N VAL A 85 9.52 9.37 10.92
CA VAL A 85 9.52 10.22 12.11
C VAL A 85 8.10 10.43 12.60
N ASN A 86 7.93 10.61 13.91
CA ASN A 86 6.64 10.99 14.47
C ASN A 86 6.45 12.52 14.35
N ARG A 87 5.56 12.96 13.46
CA ARG A 87 5.22 14.38 13.27
C ARG A 87 4.43 14.95 14.44
N SER A 88 3.90 14.13 15.33
CA SER A 88 3.15 14.48 16.53
C SER A 88 3.88 14.10 17.82
N ALA A 89 5.21 13.99 17.81
CA ALA A 89 6.03 13.56 18.95
C ALA A 89 5.75 14.40 20.22
N ALA A 90 5.52 15.71 20.08
CA ALA A 90 5.17 16.57 21.20
C ALA A 90 3.83 16.18 21.86
N ALA A 91 2.86 15.74 21.08
CA ALA A 91 1.59 15.23 21.61
C ALA A 91 1.77 13.87 22.28
N PHE A 92 2.53 12.97 21.66
CA PHE A 92 2.87 11.66 22.25
C PHE A 92 3.53 11.82 23.63
N ARG A 93 4.49 12.75 23.77
CA ARG A 93 5.21 13.00 25.03
C ARG A 93 4.32 13.57 26.15
N ARG A 94 3.17 14.16 25.81
CA ARG A 94 2.17 14.65 26.78
C ARG A 94 1.26 13.57 27.32
N ASN A 95 1.21 12.39 26.70
CA ASN A 95 0.44 11.26 27.23
C ASN A 95 0.99 10.81 28.59
N PRO A 96 0.16 10.22 29.47
CA PRO A 96 0.61 9.66 30.74
C PRO A 96 1.79 8.70 30.56
N ALA A 97 2.73 8.71 31.49
CA ALA A 97 3.93 7.87 31.41
C ALA A 97 3.61 6.39 31.30
N ALA A 98 2.58 5.91 32.02
CA ALA A 98 2.12 4.54 31.95
C ALA A 98 1.60 4.13 30.56
N GLU A 99 0.98 5.08 29.84
CA GLU A 99 0.53 4.83 28.47
C GLU A 99 1.71 4.79 27.50
N ARG A 100 2.64 5.74 27.59
CA ARG A 100 3.85 5.77 26.76
C ARG A 100 4.73 4.53 26.93
N ALA A 101 4.82 4.03 28.16
CA ALA A 101 5.58 2.81 28.46
C ALA A 101 5.07 1.52 27.76
N ARG A 102 3.88 1.57 27.18
CA ARG A 102 3.31 0.46 26.38
C ARG A 102 3.94 0.36 24.98
N PHE A 103 4.67 1.37 24.56
CA PHE A 103 5.29 1.45 23.23
C PHE A 103 6.82 1.45 23.37
N PRO A 104 7.54 0.79 22.45
CA PRO A 104 9.00 0.75 22.48
C PRO A 104 9.66 2.11 22.19
N GLY A 105 8.89 3.07 21.64
CA GLY A 105 9.35 4.42 21.34
C GLY A 105 8.25 5.27 20.70
N GLU A 106 8.65 6.46 20.24
CA GLU A 106 7.73 7.43 19.60
C GLU A 106 7.41 7.06 18.15
N VAL A 107 8.16 6.11 17.57
CA VAL A 107 8.11 5.71 16.17
C VAL A 107 7.90 4.21 16.11
N ASP A 108 6.94 3.76 15.32
CA ASP A 108 6.81 2.34 14.97
C ASP A 108 7.79 2.02 13.83
N THR A 109 8.75 1.15 14.11
CA THR A 109 9.79 0.72 13.17
C THR A 109 9.50 -0.64 12.54
N ARG A 110 8.37 -1.28 12.92
CA ARG A 110 8.05 -2.63 12.45
C ARG A 110 7.72 -2.66 10.97
N MET A 111 8.43 -3.50 10.26
CA MET A 111 8.17 -3.84 8.87
C MET A 111 7.77 -5.29 8.76
N THR A 112 6.69 -5.57 8.03
CA THR A 112 6.23 -6.93 7.72
C THR A 112 6.31 -7.15 6.23
N VAL A 113 6.85 -8.30 5.81
CA VAL A 113 7.01 -8.66 4.40
C VAL A 113 6.44 -10.05 4.16
N LEU A 114 5.59 -10.17 3.14
CA LEU A 114 5.26 -11.43 2.50
C LEU A 114 6.10 -11.59 1.23
N ARG A 115 6.71 -12.73 1.05
CA ARG A 115 7.42 -13.12 -0.18
C ARG A 115 6.73 -14.31 -0.82
N PHE A 116 6.46 -14.20 -2.10
CA PHE A 116 5.83 -15.24 -2.91
C PHE A 116 6.86 -15.90 -3.80
N GLU A 117 6.86 -17.24 -3.82
CA GLU A 117 7.82 -18.04 -4.60
C GLU A 117 7.09 -19.09 -5.43
N ARG A 118 7.58 -19.35 -6.65
CA ARG A 118 7.22 -20.48 -7.50
C ARG A 118 8.45 -21.30 -7.80
N ALA A 119 8.41 -22.61 -7.57
CA ALA A 119 9.55 -23.50 -7.79
C ALA A 119 10.87 -22.95 -7.19
N GLY A 120 10.79 -22.41 -5.97
CA GLY A 120 11.93 -21.82 -5.25
C GLY A 120 12.41 -20.46 -5.75
N ARG A 121 11.78 -19.88 -6.77
CA ARG A 121 12.14 -18.56 -7.31
C ARG A 121 11.16 -17.49 -6.83
N PRO A 122 11.62 -16.31 -6.41
CA PRO A 122 10.74 -15.23 -6.02
C PRO A 122 9.97 -14.71 -7.24
N VAL A 123 8.66 -14.50 -7.05
CA VAL A 123 7.76 -13.94 -8.08
C VAL A 123 7.07 -12.67 -7.61
N GLY A 124 7.14 -12.35 -6.33
CA GLY A 124 6.59 -11.10 -5.81
C GLY A 124 6.79 -10.95 -4.32
N MET A 125 6.53 -9.72 -3.85
CA MET A 125 6.48 -9.40 -2.43
C MET A 125 5.40 -8.36 -2.13
N LEU A 126 4.92 -8.39 -0.91
CA LEU A 126 4.06 -7.36 -0.34
C LEU A 126 4.62 -6.96 1.02
N SER A 127 4.84 -5.67 1.21
CA SER A 127 5.37 -5.13 2.46
C SER A 127 4.40 -4.13 3.09
N TRP A 128 4.37 -4.12 4.42
CA TRP A 128 3.69 -3.12 5.22
C TRP A 128 4.68 -2.40 6.13
N PHE A 129 4.65 -1.08 6.09
CA PHE A 129 5.49 -0.22 6.92
C PHE A 129 4.80 1.12 7.19
N PRO A 130 4.80 1.63 8.46
CA PRO A 130 4.13 2.86 8.83
C PRO A 130 4.96 4.09 8.44
N THR A 131 4.72 4.62 7.26
CA THR A 131 5.20 5.95 6.85
C THR A 131 4.28 6.55 5.82
N HIS A 132 3.81 7.77 6.06
CA HIS A 132 2.96 8.49 5.11
C HIS A 132 3.63 8.59 3.74
N ALA A 133 2.85 8.43 2.69
CA ALA A 133 3.30 8.68 1.32
C ALA A 133 3.17 10.18 1.01
N THR A 134 4.01 10.98 1.67
CA THR A 134 4.05 12.45 1.63
C THR A 134 5.47 13.00 1.42
N SER A 135 6.34 12.25 0.77
CA SER A 135 7.67 12.73 0.36
C SER A 135 7.55 13.80 -0.73
N MET A 136 6.51 13.72 -1.55
CA MET A 136 6.18 14.77 -2.51
C MET A 136 5.41 15.89 -1.81
N THR A 137 5.77 17.14 -2.13
CA THR A 137 5.15 18.32 -1.52
C THR A 137 3.78 18.63 -2.15
N PRO A 138 2.95 19.47 -1.52
CA PRO A 138 1.68 19.94 -2.09
C PRO A 138 1.82 20.70 -3.43
N LYS A 139 3.04 21.09 -3.82
CA LYS A 139 3.34 21.69 -5.13
C LYS A 139 3.36 20.66 -6.26
N ASN A 140 3.39 19.37 -5.95
CA ASN A 140 3.35 18.33 -6.96
C ASN A 140 1.96 18.26 -7.62
N THR A 141 1.93 18.32 -8.94
CA THR A 141 0.71 18.25 -9.76
C THR A 141 0.58 16.93 -10.53
N LEU A 142 1.52 16.00 -10.34
CA LEU A 142 1.52 14.72 -11.02
C LEU A 142 0.94 13.62 -10.11
N ILE A 143 0.27 12.65 -10.72
CA ILE A 143 -0.15 11.44 -10.03
C ILE A 143 1.09 10.60 -9.72
N SER A 144 1.25 10.22 -8.45
CA SER A 144 2.39 9.44 -7.99
C SER A 144 1.99 8.53 -6.81
N ALA A 145 2.58 7.36 -6.72
CA ALA A 145 2.49 6.50 -5.54
C ALA A 145 3.53 6.89 -4.45
N ASP A 146 4.22 8.02 -4.64
CA ASP A 146 5.17 8.61 -3.69
C ASP A 146 6.29 7.62 -3.26
N ASN A 147 6.74 7.67 -2.01
CA ASN A 147 7.80 6.81 -1.48
C ASN A 147 7.49 5.31 -1.62
N LYS A 148 6.21 4.90 -1.45
CA LYS A 148 5.80 3.51 -1.61
C LYS A 148 5.96 3.02 -3.05
N GLY A 149 5.56 3.86 -4.02
CA GLY A 149 5.75 3.55 -5.45
C GLY A 149 7.21 3.53 -5.85
N TYR A 150 8.01 4.47 -5.32
CA TYR A 150 9.45 4.48 -5.56
C TYR A 150 10.14 3.24 -4.98
N ALA A 151 9.76 2.81 -3.76
CA ALA A 151 10.25 1.58 -3.17
C ALA A 151 9.91 0.35 -4.03
N SER A 152 8.67 0.26 -4.54
CA SER A 152 8.27 -0.81 -5.47
C SER A 152 9.16 -0.82 -6.70
N TYR A 153 9.30 0.33 -7.36
CA TYR A 153 10.15 0.48 -8.54
C TYR A 153 11.60 0.05 -8.26
N ARG A 154 12.22 0.50 -7.16
CA ARG A 154 13.60 0.17 -6.82
C ARG A 154 13.79 -1.33 -6.58
N VAL A 155 12.87 -1.98 -5.90
CA VAL A 155 12.96 -3.42 -5.69
C VAL A 155 12.79 -4.19 -7.01
N GLU A 156 11.80 -3.85 -7.81
CA GLU A 156 11.57 -4.50 -9.09
C GLU A 156 12.76 -4.31 -10.05
N HIS A 157 13.22 -3.07 -10.20
CA HIS A 157 14.27 -2.72 -11.14
C HIS A 157 15.66 -3.11 -10.62
N ASP A 158 16.05 -2.65 -9.43
CA ASP A 158 17.44 -2.79 -8.96
C ASP A 158 17.74 -4.20 -8.44
N ALA A 159 16.79 -4.84 -7.76
CA ALA A 159 17.02 -6.16 -7.19
C ALA A 159 16.64 -7.32 -8.13
N PHE A 160 15.67 -7.10 -9.04
CA PHE A 160 15.14 -8.16 -9.90
C PHE A 160 15.25 -7.86 -11.39
N GLY A 161 15.83 -6.72 -11.78
CA GLY A 161 16.09 -6.37 -13.18
C GLY A 161 14.81 -6.24 -14.03
N VAL A 162 13.68 -5.87 -13.41
CA VAL A 162 12.41 -5.67 -14.12
C VAL A 162 12.44 -4.33 -14.83
N ASP A 163 12.30 -4.33 -16.14
CA ASP A 163 12.09 -3.10 -16.90
C ASP A 163 10.69 -2.54 -16.61
N ALA A 164 10.59 -1.25 -16.31
CA ALA A 164 9.31 -0.59 -16.04
C ALA A 164 8.34 -0.63 -17.24
N ALA A 165 8.85 -0.78 -18.47
CA ALA A 165 8.06 -0.94 -19.69
C ALA A 165 7.68 -2.41 -19.97
N ALA A 166 8.40 -3.37 -19.38
CA ALA A 166 8.12 -4.79 -19.53
C ALA A 166 7.21 -5.28 -18.39
N ARG A 167 6.25 -6.12 -18.69
CA ARG A 167 5.51 -6.87 -17.66
C ARG A 167 6.49 -7.85 -17.03
N GLY A 168 7.08 -7.42 -15.92
CA GLY A 168 8.14 -8.16 -15.25
C GLY A 168 7.67 -9.47 -14.62
N ARG A 169 8.63 -10.33 -14.37
CA ARG A 169 8.40 -11.61 -13.68
C ARG A 169 8.31 -11.48 -12.16
N PHE A 170 8.61 -10.29 -11.60
CA PHE A 170 8.56 -10.00 -10.19
C PHE A 170 7.73 -8.75 -9.94
N VAL A 171 6.88 -8.78 -8.93
CA VAL A 171 6.04 -7.64 -8.51
C VAL A 171 6.33 -7.31 -7.06
N ALA A 172 6.67 -6.05 -6.78
CA ALA A 172 6.80 -5.53 -5.43
C ALA A 172 5.65 -4.57 -5.11
N ALA A 173 5.03 -4.74 -3.95
CA ALA A 173 4.02 -3.83 -3.45
C ALA A 173 4.37 -3.37 -2.02
N PHE A 174 4.21 -2.06 -1.77
CA PHE A 174 4.42 -1.46 -0.47
C PHE A 174 3.13 -0.79 0.00
N ALA A 175 2.59 -1.31 1.08
CA ALA A 175 1.34 -0.87 1.67
C ALA A 175 1.57 -0.15 3.01
N GLN A 176 0.51 0.44 3.51
CA GLN A 176 0.51 1.19 4.76
C GLN A 176 0.03 0.33 5.92
N THR A 177 0.55 0.62 7.12
CA THR A 177 0.00 0.18 8.40
C THR A 177 -0.50 1.38 9.19
N ASN A 178 -0.27 1.42 10.49
CA ASN A 178 -0.64 2.47 11.46
C ASN A 178 0.22 3.75 11.30
N ALA A 179 0.02 4.49 10.21
CA ALA A 179 0.85 5.63 9.86
C ALA A 179 0.29 7.01 10.28
N GLY A 180 -0.71 7.07 11.16
CA GLY A 180 -1.44 8.29 11.49
C GLY A 180 -0.57 9.51 11.80
N ASP A 181 0.50 9.32 12.53
CA ASP A 181 1.49 10.33 12.90
C ASP A 181 2.90 10.08 12.33
N MET A 182 3.08 9.02 11.53
CA MET A 182 4.37 8.64 10.92
C MET A 182 4.55 9.33 9.57
N SER A 183 5.51 10.25 9.48
CA SER A 183 5.94 10.90 8.25
C SER A 183 7.26 10.33 7.74
N PRO A 184 7.57 10.45 6.43
CA PRO A 184 8.90 10.13 5.92
C PRO A 184 9.96 11.04 6.54
N THR A 185 11.19 10.56 6.65
CA THR A 185 12.38 11.34 7.06
C THR A 185 12.84 12.28 5.96
#